data_ad9d7a2468f21311fb84e928d8ad048f
#
_entry.id   ad9d7a2468f21311fb84e928d8ad048f
#
_cell.length_a   1.000
_cell.length_b   1.000
_cell.length_c   1.000
_cell.angle_alpha   90.00
_cell.angle_beta   90.00
_cell.angle_gamma   90.00
#
_symmetry.space_group_name_H-M   'P 1'
#
loop_
_entity.id
_entity.type
_entity.pdbx_description
1 polymer ?
#
loop_
_entity_poly.entity_id
_entity_poly.type
_entity_poly.pdbx_seq_one_letter_code
_entity_poly.pdbx_strand_id
1 'polypeptide(L)'
;MFTTFRDLPSVVWTLFAGTVVNRLGYLISPFLVFFLADRGVTGAETTYVLGALGAGNLIGPALGGLLADRIGRRSTMLIGLLGAAVAQGALFAAPGVATMAAAALLLSTAGATVSPATYALLADSVDPARRQRAYALFGWGVNVGTAAAGVLGGVLAAHGYWLLFAVDAVTMLAFAVIVAVRLPKTRPSATPTGSTDSKDASSGTGYGVVVRDRLLMTLLPLFGIQLFVYSLTEVALPLAVHDSGLSPAVYGAMAAVNAVIVVLLQPLATSLLARLPQLPVQAAGSVLIAVGVALTGLADSIAGYAVSVVVWSLGEVVVAGIAAALVANLAPADARGRYQGAFQWTWGVARFTALTGGVALYSTLGPAVLWWSALVGGLATAVATLALRHRVERRTALALAA
;
A
#
# COMPACT_ATOMS: atom_id res chain seq x y z
N MET A 1 -1.45 23.86 7.45
CA MET A 1 -1.48 22.55 6.78
C MET A 1 -0.07 22.08 6.39
N PHE A 2 0.68 22.83 5.57
CA PHE A 2 2.04 22.47 5.16
C PHE A 2 3.12 22.64 6.25
N THR A 3 2.84 23.35 7.34
CA THR A 3 3.79 23.55 8.46
C THR A 3 4.23 22.24 9.11
N THR A 4 3.33 21.25 9.19
CA THR A 4 3.59 19.92 9.77
C THR A 4 4.69 19.12 9.04
N PHE A 5 4.84 19.37 7.74
CA PHE A 5 5.77 18.65 6.88
C PHE A 5 6.96 19.50 6.43
N ARG A 6 7.00 20.79 6.80
CA ARG A 6 7.96 21.77 6.29
C ARG A 6 9.42 21.46 6.65
N ASP A 7 9.61 20.76 7.75
CA ASP A 7 10.93 20.35 8.27
C ASP A 7 11.42 19.00 7.72
N LEU A 8 10.65 18.38 6.79
CA LEU A 8 11.07 17.14 6.15
C LEU A 8 12.09 17.43 5.03
N PRO A 9 13.10 16.54 4.87
CA PRO A 9 14.13 16.68 3.84
C PRO A 9 13.55 16.72 2.41
N SER A 10 14.28 17.35 1.50
CA SER A 10 13.91 17.46 0.07
C SER A 10 13.66 16.12 -0.62
N VAL A 11 14.35 15.06 -0.18
CA VAL A 11 14.13 13.68 -0.66
C VAL A 11 12.68 13.24 -0.43
N VAL A 12 12.11 13.54 0.74
CA VAL A 12 10.72 13.16 1.08
C VAL A 12 9.73 13.90 0.17
N TRP A 13 9.94 15.20 -0.06
CA TRP A 13 9.12 16.00 -0.98
C TRP A 13 9.27 15.55 -2.43
N THR A 14 10.46 15.14 -2.83
CA THR A 14 10.71 14.58 -4.17
C THR A 14 9.94 13.26 -4.36
N LEU A 15 9.96 12.38 -3.36
CA LEU A 15 9.19 11.14 -3.39
C LEU A 15 7.68 11.41 -3.38
N PHE A 16 7.22 12.37 -2.58
CA PHE A 16 5.82 12.82 -2.59
C PHE A 16 5.38 13.29 -3.98
N ALA A 17 6.10 14.24 -4.57
CA ALA A 17 5.78 14.79 -5.89
C ALA A 17 5.82 13.71 -6.99
N GLY A 18 6.87 12.88 -7.00
CA GLY A 18 6.99 11.78 -7.94
C GLY A 18 5.87 10.74 -7.79
N THR A 19 5.45 10.46 -6.55
CA THR A 19 4.34 9.55 -6.28
C THR A 19 3.02 10.13 -6.76
N VAL A 20 2.74 11.42 -6.52
CA VAL A 20 1.53 12.08 -7.05
C VAL A 20 1.50 11.96 -8.57
N VAL A 21 2.60 12.31 -9.26
CA VAL A 21 2.70 12.18 -10.71
C VAL A 21 2.46 10.73 -11.17
N ASN A 22 3.11 9.76 -10.55
CA ASN A 22 2.94 8.35 -10.91
C ASN A 22 1.52 7.84 -10.66
N ARG A 23 0.88 8.28 -9.56
CA ARG A 23 -0.49 7.88 -9.25
C ARG A 23 -1.55 8.51 -10.14
N LEU A 24 -1.29 9.66 -10.74
CA LEU A 24 -2.15 10.23 -11.78
C LEU A 24 -2.28 9.29 -12.99
N GLY A 25 -1.24 8.51 -13.27
CA GLY A 25 -1.22 7.50 -14.33
C GLY A 25 -1.69 6.11 -13.91
N TYR A 26 -2.08 5.87 -12.65
CA TYR A 26 -2.56 4.57 -12.19
C TYR A 26 -3.94 4.24 -12.77
N LEU A 27 -4.00 4.12 -14.09
CA LEU A 27 -5.23 4.05 -14.88
C LEU A 27 -5.50 2.62 -15.38
N ILE A 28 -4.46 1.80 -15.58
CA ILE A 28 -4.61 0.49 -16.22
C ILE A 28 -5.33 -0.50 -15.32
N SER A 29 -4.93 -0.62 -14.04
CA SER A 29 -5.51 -1.64 -13.14
C SER A 29 -7.04 -1.57 -13.04
N PRO A 30 -7.69 -0.40 -12.87
CA PRO A 30 -9.14 -0.30 -12.85
C PRO A 30 -9.81 -0.61 -14.19
N PHE A 31 -9.13 -0.30 -15.30
CA PHE A 31 -9.70 -0.44 -16.66
C PHE A 31 -9.22 -1.68 -17.41
N LEU A 32 -8.36 -2.50 -16.80
CA LEU A 32 -7.78 -3.68 -17.46
C LEU A 32 -8.85 -4.67 -17.95
N VAL A 33 -9.90 -4.90 -17.17
CA VAL A 33 -11.00 -5.81 -17.55
C VAL A 33 -11.69 -5.32 -18.82
N PHE A 34 -11.94 -4.01 -18.93
CA PHE A 34 -12.56 -3.41 -20.11
C PHE A 34 -11.64 -3.48 -21.34
N PHE A 35 -10.35 -3.23 -21.14
CA PHE A 35 -9.35 -3.38 -22.20
C PHE A 35 -9.26 -4.83 -22.72
N LEU A 36 -9.27 -5.82 -21.82
CA LEU A 36 -9.26 -7.23 -22.19
C LEU A 36 -10.54 -7.61 -22.97
N ALA A 37 -11.70 -7.14 -22.53
CA ALA A 37 -12.97 -7.35 -23.21
C ALA A 37 -12.97 -6.75 -24.61
N ASP A 38 -12.42 -5.54 -24.80
CA ASP A 38 -12.26 -4.86 -26.09
C ASP A 38 -11.35 -5.67 -27.05
N ARG A 39 -10.39 -6.43 -26.49
CA ARG A 39 -9.52 -7.35 -27.25
C ARG A 39 -10.14 -8.75 -27.45
N GLY A 40 -11.41 -8.96 -27.08
CA GLY A 40 -12.11 -10.24 -27.18
C GLY A 40 -11.72 -11.26 -26.10
N VAL A 41 -10.95 -10.86 -25.08
CA VAL A 41 -10.53 -11.72 -23.96
C VAL A 41 -11.59 -11.65 -22.85
N THR A 42 -12.30 -12.77 -22.62
CA THR A 42 -13.44 -12.83 -21.71
C THR A 42 -13.42 -14.10 -20.83
N GLY A 43 -14.25 -14.14 -19.79
CA GLY A 43 -14.43 -15.34 -18.96
C GLY A 43 -13.14 -15.81 -18.28
N ALA A 44 -12.81 -17.09 -18.47
CA ALA A 44 -11.64 -17.72 -17.86
C ALA A 44 -10.31 -17.09 -18.30
N GLU A 45 -10.22 -16.60 -19.54
CA GLU A 45 -9.02 -15.94 -20.06
C GLU A 45 -8.74 -14.63 -19.34
N THR A 46 -9.78 -13.82 -19.08
CA THR A 46 -9.66 -12.60 -18.24
C THR A 46 -9.15 -12.97 -16.84
N THR A 47 -9.71 -14.02 -16.23
CA THR A 47 -9.28 -14.48 -14.91
C THR A 47 -7.81 -14.90 -14.92
N TYR A 48 -7.32 -15.54 -15.97
CA TYR A 48 -5.93 -15.93 -16.11
C TYR A 48 -4.99 -14.71 -16.16
N VAL A 49 -5.33 -13.67 -16.95
CA VAL A 49 -4.52 -12.43 -17.02
C VAL A 49 -4.54 -11.66 -15.71
N LEU A 50 -5.71 -11.54 -15.07
CA LEU A 50 -5.83 -10.87 -13.76
C LEU A 50 -5.14 -11.67 -12.65
N GLY A 51 -5.17 -13.00 -12.71
CA GLY A 51 -4.43 -13.87 -11.80
C GLY A 51 -2.92 -13.67 -11.90
N ALA A 52 -2.41 -13.54 -13.14
CA ALA A 52 -1.00 -13.23 -13.39
C ALA A 52 -0.61 -11.86 -12.82
N LEU A 53 -1.46 -10.83 -13.03
CA LEU A 53 -1.26 -9.51 -12.40
C LEU A 53 -1.24 -9.60 -10.88
N GLY A 54 -2.17 -10.35 -10.29
CA GLY A 54 -2.23 -10.60 -8.85
C GLY A 54 -0.99 -11.30 -8.30
N ALA A 55 -0.50 -12.32 -9.01
CA ALA A 55 0.73 -13.03 -8.64
C ALA A 55 1.95 -12.10 -8.63
N GLY A 56 2.08 -11.20 -9.60
CA GLY A 56 3.14 -10.21 -9.63
C GLY A 56 3.07 -9.25 -8.45
N ASN A 57 1.89 -8.84 -8.03
CA ASN A 57 1.70 -8.02 -6.83
C ASN A 57 2.09 -8.72 -5.51
N LEU A 58 2.11 -10.05 -5.48
CA LEU A 58 2.63 -10.82 -4.35
C LEU A 58 4.16 -10.99 -4.42
N ILE A 59 4.70 -11.24 -5.61
CA ILE A 59 6.14 -11.46 -5.81
C ILE A 59 6.94 -10.15 -5.71
N GLY A 60 6.42 -9.07 -6.31
CA GLY A 60 7.12 -7.80 -6.46
C GLY A 60 7.63 -7.19 -5.16
N PRO A 61 6.84 -7.08 -4.08
CA PRO A 61 7.31 -6.50 -2.82
C PRO A 61 8.45 -7.28 -2.19
N ALA A 62 8.44 -8.62 -2.27
CA ALA A 62 9.52 -9.46 -1.77
C ALA A 62 10.83 -9.24 -2.56
N LEU A 63 10.73 -9.23 -3.89
CA LEU A 63 11.88 -8.91 -4.75
C LEU A 63 12.37 -7.48 -4.53
N GLY A 64 11.46 -6.51 -4.44
CA GLY A 64 11.78 -5.11 -4.24
C GLY A 64 12.51 -4.85 -2.93
N GLY A 65 12.10 -5.49 -1.84
CA GLY A 65 12.78 -5.42 -0.56
C GLY A 65 14.21 -5.97 -0.62
N LEU A 66 14.38 -7.13 -1.27
CA LEU A 66 15.68 -7.76 -1.44
C LEU A 66 16.62 -6.93 -2.34
N LEU A 67 16.10 -6.44 -3.47
CA LEU A 67 16.85 -5.60 -4.40
C LEU A 67 17.24 -4.26 -3.76
N ALA A 68 16.32 -3.63 -3.01
CA ALA A 68 16.59 -2.37 -2.33
C ALA A 68 17.77 -2.47 -1.36
N ASP A 69 17.94 -3.60 -0.69
CA ASP A 69 19.07 -3.83 0.22
C ASP A 69 20.35 -4.21 -0.53
N ARG A 70 20.26 -4.96 -1.67
CA ARG A 70 21.42 -5.45 -2.42
C ARG A 70 22.02 -4.44 -3.39
N ILE A 71 21.20 -3.78 -4.20
CA ILE A 71 21.64 -2.87 -5.26
C ILE A 71 21.33 -1.40 -4.98
N GLY A 72 20.68 -1.12 -3.81
CA GLY A 72 20.33 0.22 -3.36
C GLY A 72 18.91 0.64 -3.80
N ARG A 73 18.34 1.56 -2.99
CA ARG A 73 16.94 1.99 -3.09
C ARG A 73 16.63 2.64 -4.43
N ARG A 74 17.49 3.59 -4.85
CA ARG A 74 17.34 4.31 -6.12
C ARG A 74 17.38 3.39 -7.32
N SER A 75 18.35 2.46 -7.38
CA SER A 75 18.51 1.50 -8.49
C SER A 75 17.27 0.60 -8.60
N THR A 76 16.76 0.11 -7.47
CA THR A 76 15.54 -0.73 -7.42
C THR A 76 14.32 0.02 -7.92
N MET A 77 14.14 1.29 -7.52
CA MET A 77 13.05 2.13 -8.02
C MET A 77 13.14 2.33 -9.54
N LEU A 78 14.33 2.62 -10.06
CA LEU A 78 14.52 2.79 -11.51
C LEU A 78 14.22 1.51 -12.30
N ILE A 79 14.73 0.36 -11.84
CA ILE A 79 14.46 -0.94 -12.47
C ILE A 79 12.95 -1.22 -12.45
N GLY A 80 12.29 -0.98 -11.31
CA GLY A 80 10.86 -1.17 -11.16
C GLY A 80 10.03 -0.29 -12.09
N LEU A 81 10.31 1.02 -12.11
CA LEU A 81 9.56 1.98 -12.95
C LEU A 81 9.79 1.74 -14.45
N LEU A 82 11.05 1.56 -14.87
CA LEU A 82 11.37 1.31 -16.27
C LEU A 82 10.87 -0.07 -16.73
N GLY A 83 11.04 -1.09 -15.89
CA GLY A 83 10.53 -2.44 -16.16
C GLY A 83 9.01 -2.46 -16.28
N ALA A 84 8.30 -1.74 -15.42
CA ALA A 84 6.84 -1.61 -15.49
C ALA A 84 6.41 -0.86 -16.76
N ALA A 85 7.06 0.24 -17.13
CA ALA A 85 6.74 0.98 -18.36
C ALA A 85 6.94 0.12 -19.63
N VAL A 86 8.01 -0.68 -19.68
CA VAL A 86 8.26 -1.61 -20.80
C VAL A 86 7.22 -2.73 -20.82
N ALA A 87 6.95 -3.36 -19.66
CA ALA A 87 5.96 -4.44 -19.55
C ALA A 87 4.54 -3.97 -19.91
N GLN A 88 4.23 -2.72 -19.61
CA GLN A 88 2.98 -2.07 -19.98
C GLN A 88 2.83 -1.90 -21.50
N GLY A 89 3.88 -1.45 -22.18
CA GLY A 89 3.92 -1.42 -23.65
C GLY A 89 3.76 -2.82 -24.26
N ALA A 90 4.42 -3.83 -23.65
CA ALA A 90 4.28 -5.22 -24.06
C ALA A 90 2.85 -5.75 -23.85
N LEU A 91 2.18 -5.37 -22.73
CA LEU A 91 0.78 -5.74 -22.48
C LEU A 91 -0.16 -5.15 -23.55
N PHE A 92 0.04 -3.89 -23.90
CA PHE A 92 -0.74 -3.23 -24.93
C PHE A 92 -0.55 -3.88 -26.31
N ALA A 93 0.67 -4.24 -26.66
CA ALA A 93 1.03 -4.83 -27.95
C ALA A 93 0.85 -6.36 -28.01
N ALA A 94 0.46 -7.00 -26.92
CA ALA A 94 0.42 -8.46 -26.81
C ALA A 94 -0.59 -9.07 -27.81
N PRO A 95 -0.19 -10.07 -28.61
CA PRO A 95 -1.04 -10.66 -29.65
C PRO A 95 -2.03 -11.72 -29.14
N GLY A 96 -1.90 -12.19 -27.89
CA GLY A 96 -2.74 -13.24 -27.33
C GLY A 96 -2.69 -13.34 -25.82
N VAL A 97 -3.58 -14.14 -25.24
CA VAL A 97 -3.83 -14.24 -23.79
C VAL A 97 -2.58 -14.62 -22.99
N ALA A 98 -1.78 -15.57 -23.47
CA ALA A 98 -0.56 -16.00 -22.79
C ALA A 98 0.47 -14.88 -22.70
N THR A 99 0.67 -14.11 -23.77
CA THR A 99 1.57 -12.95 -23.78
C THR A 99 1.02 -11.80 -22.97
N MET A 100 -0.30 -11.58 -22.95
CA MET A 100 -0.96 -10.62 -22.05
C MET A 100 -0.74 -10.98 -20.58
N ALA A 101 -0.91 -12.25 -20.21
CA ALA A 101 -0.68 -12.72 -18.85
C ALA A 101 0.80 -12.57 -18.42
N ALA A 102 1.74 -12.92 -19.30
CA ALA A 102 3.16 -12.74 -19.03
C ALA A 102 3.53 -11.25 -18.86
N ALA A 103 3.00 -10.38 -19.73
CA ALA A 103 3.22 -8.94 -19.62
C ALA A 103 2.55 -8.35 -18.36
N ALA A 104 1.35 -8.80 -17.99
CA ALA A 104 0.67 -8.39 -16.76
C ALA A 104 1.44 -8.82 -15.49
N LEU A 105 1.97 -10.05 -15.47
CA LEU A 105 2.84 -10.54 -14.41
C LEU A 105 4.09 -9.67 -14.26
N LEU A 106 4.77 -9.37 -15.37
CA LEU A 106 5.97 -8.53 -15.37
C LEU A 106 5.66 -7.10 -14.96
N LEU A 107 4.56 -6.50 -15.46
CA LEU A 107 4.10 -5.16 -15.11
C LEU A 107 3.88 -5.02 -13.60
N SER A 108 3.10 -5.94 -13.03
CA SER A 108 2.78 -5.88 -11.61
C SER A 108 3.98 -6.23 -10.73
N THR A 109 4.81 -7.22 -11.12
CA THR A 109 6.03 -7.55 -10.40
C THR A 109 6.99 -6.36 -10.36
N ALA A 110 7.30 -5.77 -11.52
CA ALA A 110 8.19 -4.62 -11.62
C ALA A 110 7.64 -3.42 -10.85
N GLY A 111 6.38 -3.05 -11.08
CA GLY A 111 5.74 -1.93 -10.39
C GLY A 111 5.72 -2.09 -8.87
N ALA A 112 5.44 -3.30 -8.37
CA ALA A 112 5.37 -3.57 -6.94
C ALA A 112 6.75 -3.58 -6.24
N THR A 113 7.89 -3.67 -6.97
CA THR A 113 9.24 -3.51 -6.39
C THR A 113 9.50 -2.08 -5.91
N VAL A 114 8.82 -1.09 -6.48
CA VAL A 114 9.04 0.33 -6.19
C VAL A 114 8.67 0.70 -4.76
N SER A 115 7.56 0.17 -4.25
CA SER A 115 7.06 0.52 -2.90
C SER A 115 8.05 0.20 -1.78
N PRO A 116 8.58 -1.03 -1.61
CA PRO A 116 9.54 -1.32 -0.54
C PRO A 116 10.80 -0.46 -0.61
N ALA A 117 11.31 -0.21 -1.82
CA ALA A 117 12.47 0.64 -2.02
C ALA A 117 12.19 2.10 -1.61
N THR A 118 11.00 2.62 -1.96
CA THR A 118 10.55 3.95 -1.57
C THR A 118 10.40 4.08 -0.05
N TYR A 119 9.73 3.11 0.58
CA TYR A 119 9.54 3.09 2.04
C TYR A 119 10.88 2.98 2.79
N ALA A 120 11.81 2.15 2.29
CA ALA A 120 13.16 2.07 2.86
C ALA A 120 13.91 3.39 2.71
N LEU A 121 13.83 4.04 1.53
CA LEU A 121 14.47 5.34 1.29
C LEU A 121 13.89 6.44 2.18
N LEU A 122 12.57 6.46 2.39
CA LEU A 122 11.92 7.38 3.33
C LEU A 122 12.48 7.18 4.75
N ALA A 123 12.61 5.92 5.22
CA ALA A 123 13.17 5.62 6.53
C ALA A 123 14.63 6.04 6.68
N ASP A 124 15.41 5.90 5.59
CA ASP A 124 16.82 6.28 5.57
C ASP A 124 17.03 7.79 5.51
N SER A 125 16.03 8.54 5.04
CA SER A 125 16.12 9.98 4.79
C SER A 125 15.72 10.84 6.00
N VAL A 126 15.13 10.26 7.04
CA VAL A 126 14.63 10.98 8.21
C VAL A 126 14.98 10.27 9.51
N ASP A 127 15.11 11.05 10.60
CA ASP A 127 15.25 10.50 11.94
C ASP A 127 14.02 9.64 12.33
N PRO A 128 14.19 8.64 13.20
CA PRO A 128 13.10 7.76 13.63
C PRO A 128 11.84 8.52 14.11
N ALA A 129 12.01 9.63 14.82
CA ALA A 129 10.91 10.46 15.30
C ALA A 129 10.09 11.13 14.18
N ARG A 130 10.66 11.29 12.99
CA ARG A 130 10.02 11.92 11.82
C ARG A 130 9.45 10.92 10.83
N ARG A 131 9.74 9.61 10.96
CA ARG A 131 9.33 8.57 10.01
C ARG A 131 7.83 8.51 9.81
N GLN A 132 7.04 8.56 10.89
CA GLN A 132 5.58 8.57 10.79
C GLN A 132 5.09 9.71 9.90
N ARG A 133 5.62 10.93 10.07
CA ARG A 133 5.23 12.10 9.25
C ARG A 133 5.65 11.93 7.80
N ALA A 134 6.85 11.39 7.54
CA ALA A 134 7.31 11.13 6.18
C ALA A 134 6.41 10.10 5.46
N TYR A 135 6.04 9.02 6.12
CA TYR A 135 5.13 8.01 5.58
C TYR A 135 3.70 8.53 5.41
N ALA A 136 3.22 9.37 6.35
CA ALA A 136 1.91 9.99 6.23
C ALA A 136 1.84 10.96 5.03
N LEU A 137 2.91 11.76 4.79
CA LEU A 137 3.00 12.62 3.62
C LEU A 137 3.03 11.80 2.32
N PHE A 138 3.80 10.72 2.29
CA PHE A 138 3.86 9.81 1.15
C PHE A 138 2.48 9.19 0.86
N GLY A 139 1.81 8.64 1.89
CA GLY A 139 0.45 8.08 1.77
C GLY A 139 -0.58 9.11 1.31
N TRP A 140 -0.47 10.35 1.81
CA TRP A 140 -1.30 11.46 1.34
C TRP A 140 -1.10 11.73 -0.16
N GLY A 141 0.14 11.70 -0.65
CA GLY A 141 0.44 11.79 -2.08
C GLY A 141 -0.17 10.66 -2.90
N VAL A 142 -0.17 9.44 -2.38
CA VAL A 142 -0.86 8.29 -3.00
C VAL A 142 -2.36 8.58 -3.14
N ASN A 143 -3.03 9.03 -2.07
CA ASN A 143 -4.47 9.30 -2.08
C ASN A 143 -4.84 10.45 -3.01
N VAL A 144 -4.07 11.56 -2.98
CA VAL A 144 -4.27 12.71 -3.89
C VAL A 144 -4.16 12.28 -5.35
N GLY A 145 -3.11 11.53 -5.69
CA GLY A 145 -2.89 11.06 -7.06
C GLY A 145 -3.96 10.08 -7.52
N THR A 146 -4.34 9.13 -6.66
CA THR A 146 -5.37 8.12 -6.98
C THR A 146 -6.76 8.75 -7.14
N ALA A 147 -7.12 9.72 -6.31
CA ALA A 147 -8.39 10.45 -6.46
C ALA A 147 -8.48 11.18 -7.81
N ALA A 148 -7.39 11.84 -8.22
CA ALA A 148 -7.33 12.50 -9.52
C ALA A 148 -7.31 11.50 -10.69
N ALA A 149 -6.65 10.35 -10.54
CA ALA A 149 -6.63 9.28 -11.55
C ALA A 149 -8.02 8.71 -11.84
N GLY A 150 -8.88 8.57 -10.82
CA GLY A 150 -10.25 8.08 -11.02
C GLY A 150 -11.06 8.95 -11.98
N VAL A 151 -10.94 10.26 -11.87
CA VAL A 151 -11.60 11.23 -12.76
C VAL A 151 -10.97 11.21 -14.16
N LEU A 152 -9.64 11.25 -14.24
CA LEU A 152 -8.92 11.23 -15.51
C LEU A 152 -9.16 9.94 -16.29
N GLY A 153 -9.18 8.79 -15.60
CA GLY A 153 -9.36 7.47 -16.22
C GLY A 153 -10.68 7.34 -16.96
N GLY A 154 -11.76 7.81 -16.37
CA GLY A 154 -13.07 7.81 -17.01
C GLY A 154 -13.12 8.64 -18.30
N VAL A 155 -12.53 9.84 -18.27
CA VAL A 155 -12.46 10.72 -19.45
C VAL A 155 -11.56 10.12 -20.52
N LEU A 156 -10.40 9.60 -20.18
CA LEU A 156 -9.45 9.04 -21.13
C LEU A 156 -9.96 7.74 -21.78
N ALA A 157 -10.61 6.88 -20.98
CA ALA A 157 -11.20 5.62 -21.50
C ALA A 157 -12.24 5.86 -22.60
N ALA A 158 -13.00 6.95 -22.50
CA ALA A 158 -13.97 7.33 -23.53
C ALA A 158 -13.33 7.69 -24.88
N HIS A 159 -12.03 8.05 -24.89
CA HIS A 159 -11.28 8.40 -26.09
C HIS A 159 -10.37 7.27 -26.59
N GLY A 160 -10.37 6.13 -25.91
CA GLY A 160 -9.64 4.91 -26.27
C GLY A 160 -8.63 4.46 -25.23
N TYR A 161 -8.55 3.15 -25.03
CA TYR A 161 -7.68 2.56 -24.01
C TYR A 161 -6.18 2.86 -24.21
N TRP A 162 -5.73 3.10 -25.44
CA TRP A 162 -4.34 3.46 -25.70
C TRP A 162 -3.87 4.70 -24.92
N LEU A 163 -4.79 5.65 -24.67
CA LEU A 163 -4.49 6.85 -23.87
C LEU A 163 -4.19 6.51 -22.42
N LEU A 164 -4.91 5.53 -21.83
CA LEU A 164 -4.65 5.07 -20.48
C LEU A 164 -3.22 4.51 -20.37
N PHE A 165 -2.84 3.67 -21.34
CA PHE A 165 -1.50 3.09 -21.41
C PHE A 165 -0.42 4.16 -21.63
N ALA A 166 -0.66 5.11 -22.54
CA ALA A 166 0.29 6.17 -22.83
C ALA A 166 0.52 7.10 -21.62
N VAL A 167 -0.56 7.55 -20.99
CA VAL A 167 -0.48 8.45 -19.81
C VAL A 167 0.21 7.76 -18.64
N ASP A 168 -0.14 6.50 -18.36
CA ASP A 168 0.49 5.74 -17.28
C ASP A 168 1.99 5.53 -17.55
N ALA A 169 2.38 5.14 -18.78
CA ALA A 169 3.78 5.01 -19.18
C ALA A 169 4.55 6.33 -19.01
N VAL A 170 3.97 7.44 -19.49
CA VAL A 170 4.57 8.77 -19.36
C VAL A 170 4.76 9.17 -17.89
N THR A 171 3.78 8.92 -17.02
CA THR A 171 3.91 9.22 -15.59
C THR A 171 4.93 8.32 -14.89
N MET A 172 5.02 7.03 -15.26
CA MET A 172 6.09 6.14 -14.78
C MET A 172 7.48 6.63 -15.20
N LEU A 173 7.64 7.00 -16.47
CA LEU A 173 8.91 7.56 -16.98
C LEU A 173 9.24 8.90 -16.34
N ALA A 174 8.26 9.78 -16.14
CA ALA A 174 8.45 11.05 -15.43
C ALA A 174 8.93 10.80 -13.99
N PHE A 175 8.32 9.86 -13.29
CA PHE A 175 8.79 9.49 -11.94
C PHE A 175 10.20 8.86 -11.99
N ALA A 176 10.52 8.02 -12.97
CA ALA A 176 11.86 7.49 -13.16
C ALA A 176 12.90 8.61 -13.37
N VAL A 177 12.58 9.62 -14.18
CA VAL A 177 13.43 10.81 -14.37
C VAL A 177 13.63 11.57 -13.06
N ILE A 178 12.54 11.82 -12.30
CA ILE A 178 12.61 12.47 -10.98
C ILE A 178 13.56 11.67 -10.05
N VAL A 179 13.40 10.34 -10.00
CA VAL A 179 14.26 9.45 -9.22
C VAL A 179 15.70 9.53 -9.67
N ALA A 180 15.95 9.52 -11.00
CA ALA A 180 17.29 9.55 -11.56
C ALA A 180 18.02 10.89 -11.32
N VAL A 181 17.29 12.00 -11.32
CA VAL A 181 17.89 13.34 -11.22
C VAL A 181 17.97 13.83 -9.78
N ARG A 182 16.93 13.59 -8.98
CA ARG A 182 16.75 14.22 -7.66
C ARG A 182 17.14 13.35 -6.48
N LEU A 183 17.14 12.01 -6.64
CA LEU A 183 17.47 11.14 -5.52
C LEU A 183 18.97 10.81 -5.48
N PRO A 184 19.59 10.78 -4.29
CA PRO A 184 20.99 10.43 -4.13
C PRO A 184 21.24 8.99 -4.57
N LYS A 185 22.44 8.72 -5.10
CA LYS A 185 22.91 7.35 -5.33
C LYS A 185 23.10 6.68 -3.97
N THR A 186 22.15 5.84 -3.59
CA THR A 186 22.28 5.03 -2.38
C THR A 186 23.27 3.89 -2.64
N ARG A 187 24.38 3.88 -1.88
CA ARG A 187 25.27 2.71 -1.87
C ARG A 187 24.53 1.56 -1.18
N PRO A 188 24.72 0.31 -1.63
CA PRO A 188 24.34 -0.84 -0.84
C PRO A 188 24.93 -0.67 0.57
N SER A 189 24.20 -1.07 1.63
CA SER A 189 24.79 -1.08 2.97
C SER A 189 26.05 -1.90 2.93
N ALA A 190 27.20 -1.25 3.05
CA ALA A 190 28.47 -1.94 3.09
C ALA A 190 28.43 -2.87 4.30
N THR A 191 28.65 -4.15 4.09
CA THR A 191 29.05 -5.05 5.16
C THR A 191 30.22 -4.39 5.88
N PRO A 192 30.23 -4.25 7.22
CA PRO A 192 31.36 -3.69 7.92
C PRO A 192 32.59 -4.57 7.62
N THR A 193 33.45 -4.08 6.74
CA THR A 193 34.79 -4.65 6.53
C THR A 193 35.64 -4.20 7.73
N GLY A 194 35.67 -5.01 8.76
CA GLY A 194 36.59 -4.74 9.87
C GLY A 194 36.10 -5.20 11.23
N SER A 195 35.90 -6.49 11.44
CA SER A 195 36.16 -7.17 12.69
C SER A 195 36.18 -8.68 12.44
N THR A 196 37.34 -9.25 12.49
CA THR A 196 37.66 -10.67 12.24
C THR A 196 37.32 -11.59 13.43
N ASP A 197 36.42 -11.20 14.34
CA ASP A 197 36.06 -12.03 15.49
C ASP A 197 34.61 -11.89 15.91
N SER A 198 33.68 -12.35 15.07
CA SER A 198 32.39 -12.83 15.55
C SER A 198 31.76 -13.77 14.53
N LYS A 199 31.89 -15.08 14.78
CA LYS A 199 31.29 -16.18 14.02
C LYS A 199 29.74 -16.17 13.99
N ASP A 200 29.09 -15.14 14.55
CA ASP A 200 27.63 -14.99 14.62
C ASP A 200 27.05 -13.88 13.70
N ALA A 201 27.87 -13.19 12.92
CA ALA A 201 27.42 -12.14 11.99
C ALA A 201 27.17 -12.67 10.58
N SER A 202 26.53 -13.83 10.42
CA SER A 202 25.84 -14.16 9.17
C SER A 202 24.48 -13.45 9.15
N SER A 203 24.47 -12.14 8.93
CA SER A 203 23.27 -11.44 8.45
C SER A 203 22.93 -12.10 7.10
N GLY A 204 22.03 -13.10 7.15
CA GLY A 204 21.68 -13.93 6.01
C GLY A 204 21.29 -13.04 4.83
N THR A 205 21.85 -13.33 3.65
CA THR A 205 21.63 -12.61 2.39
C THR A 205 20.17 -12.60 1.91
N GLY A 206 19.23 -13.19 2.66
CA GLY A 206 17.82 -13.35 2.34
C GLY A 206 16.87 -12.83 3.43
N TYR A 207 15.61 -13.25 3.33
CA TYR A 207 14.54 -12.91 4.28
C TYR A 207 14.68 -13.60 5.65
N GLY A 208 15.71 -14.41 5.89
CA GLY A 208 15.94 -15.07 7.16
C GLY A 208 15.99 -14.12 8.37
N VAL A 209 16.51 -12.90 8.19
CA VAL A 209 16.52 -11.86 9.23
C VAL A 209 15.11 -11.42 9.61
N VAL A 210 14.20 -11.34 8.64
CA VAL A 210 12.78 -10.98 8.84
C VAL A 210 12.04 -12.10 9.58
N VAL A 211 12.17 -13.34 9.08
CA VAL A 211 11.44 -14.50 9.63
C VAL A 211 11.91 -14.85 11.04
N ARG A 212 13.18 -14.61 11.38
CA ARG A 212 13.72 -14.82 12.73
C ARG A 212 13.33 -13.73 13.72
N ASP A 213 12.85 -12.58 13.22
CA ASP A 213 12.39 -11.49 14.09
C ASP A 213 10.99 -11.79 14.64
N ARG A 214 10.95 -12.40 15.83
CA ARG A 214 9.70 -12.82 16.48
C ARG A 214 8.71 -11.67 16.71
N LEU A 215 9.22 -10.46 17.00
CA LEU A 215 8.35 -9.30 17.24
C LEU A 215 7.70 -8.84 15.94
N LEU A 216 8.48 -8.72 14.87
CA LEU A 216 7.94 -8.38 13.55
C LEU A 216 6.95 -9.45 13.06
N MET A 217 7.31 -10.74 13.18
CA MET A 217 6.45 -11.86 12.79
C MET A 217 5.15 -11.95 13.60
N THR A 218 5.09 -11.32 14.78
CA THR A 218 3.85 -11.17 15.55
C THR A 218 3.05 -9.95 15.08
N LEU A 219 3.71 -8.85 14.71
CA LEU A 219 3.05 -7.61 14.28
C LEU A 219 2.49 -7.70 12.85
N LEU A 220 3.19 -8.37 11.91
CA LEU A 220 2.75 -8.46 10.52
C LEU A 220 1.35 -9.09 10.35
N PRO A 221 1.00 -10.22 11.01
CA PRO A 221 -0.36 -10.74 10.96
C PRO A 221 -1.40 -9.79 11.54
N LEU A 222 -1.08 -9.05 12.62
CA LEU A 222 -2.00 -8.07 13.19
C LEU A 222 -2.27 -6.93 12.20
N PHE A 223 -1.22 -6.40 11.57
CA PHE A 223 -1.38 -5.44 10.49
C PHE A 223 -2.13 -6.06 9.30
N GLY A 224 -1.86 -7.34 8.96
CA GLY A 224 -2.54 -8.05 7.90
C GLY A 224 -4.05 -8.14 8.10
N ILE A 225 -4.52 -8.46 9.31
CA ILE A 225 -5.95 -8.50 9.63
C ILE A 225 -6.56 -7.10 9.53
N GLN A 226 -5.87 -6.07 10.03
CA GLN A 226 -6.34 -4.68 9.90
C GLN A 226 -6.45 -4.26 8.42
N LEU A 227 -5.44 -4.60 7.62
CA LEU A 227 -5.42 -4.31 6.19
C LEU A 227 -6.48 -5.10 5.42
N PHE A 228 -6.78 -6.33 5.84
CA PHE A 228 -7.91 -7.11 5.34
C PHE A 228 -9.23 -6.40 5.60
N VAL A 229 -9.48 -5.99 6.86
CA VAL A 229 -10.69 -5.24 7.23
C VAL A 229 -10.81 -3.96 6.40
N TYR A 230 -9.74 -3.20 6.26
CA TYR A 230 -9.71 -2.01 5.41
C TYR A 230 -10.01 -2.35 3.93
N SER A 231 -9.43 -3.43 3.40
CA SER A 231 -9.63 -3.82 1.99
C SER A 231 -11.08 -4.21 1.66
N LEU A 232 -11.91 -4.54 2.66
CA LEU A 232 -13.33 -4.78 2.45
C LEU A 232 -14.08 -3.52 1.96
N THR A 233 -13.56 -2.32 2.23
CA THR A 233 -14.14 -1.06 1.71
C THR A 233 -14.02 -0.95 0.19
N GLU A 234 -13.02 -1.59 -0.42
CA GLU A 234 -12.83 -1.61 -1.87
C GLU A 234 -13.56 -2.78 -2.54
N VAL A 235 -13.80 -3.87 -1.80
CA VAL A 235 -14.25 -5.15 -2.36
C VAL A 235 -15.69 -5.46 -1.99
N ALA A 236 -16.06 -5.35 -0.73
CA ALA A 236 -17.37 -5.75 -0.23
C ALA A 236 -18.38 -4.58 -0.13
N LEU A 237 -17.89 -3.34 0.06
CA LEU A 237 -18.76 -2.17 0.09
C LEU A 237 -19.57 -1.99 -1.23
N PRO A 238 -18.96 -2.12 -2.45
CA PRO A 238 -19.75 -2.03 -3.67
C PRO A 238 -20.83 -3.13 -3.78
N LEU A 239 -20.57 -4.33 -3.24
CA LEU A 239 -21.57 -5.40 -3.19
C LEU A 239 -22.73 -5.01 -2.26
N ALA A 240 -22.45 -4.49 -1.07
CA ALA A 240 -23.47 -4.05 -0.12
C ALA A 240 -24.34 -2.92 -0.69
N VAL A 241 -23.73 -1.94 -1.37
CA VAL A 241 -24.46 -0.86 -2.06
C VAL A 241 -25.39 -1.42 -3.14
N HIS A 242 -24.91 -2.38 -3.93
CA HIS A 242 -25.70 -3.06 -4.96
C HIS A 242 -26.88 -3.83 -4.36
N ASP A 243 -26.65 -4.61 -3.29
CA ASP A 243 -27.68 -5.43 -2.64
C ASP A 243 -28.76 -4.59 -1.96
N SER A 244 -28.45 -3.33 -1.59
CA SER A 244 -29.42 -2.35 -1.12
C SER A 244 -30.25 -1.70 -2.25
N GLY A 245 -30.09 -2.13 -3.51
CA GLY A 245 -30.77 -1.58 -4.67
C GLY A 245 -30.34 -0.16 -5.05
N LEU A 246 -29.22 0.31 -4.52
CA LEU A 246 -28.67 1.64 -4.80
C LEU A 246 -27.81 1.62 -6.07
N SER A 247 -27.75 2.74 -6.78
CA SER A 247 -26.99 2.84 -8.00
C SER A 247 -25.46 2.77 -7.73
N PRO A 248 -24.65 2.30 -8.70
CA PRO A 248 -23.19 2.29 -8.58
C PRO A 248 -22.57 3.69 -8.34
N ALA A 249 -23.29 4.76 -8.71
CA ALA A 249 -22.88 6.14 -8.45
C ALA A 249 -22.78 6.43 -6.94
N VAL A 250 -23.57 5.73 -6.09
CA VAL A 250 -23.46 5.86 -4.63
C VAL A 250 -22.11 5.38 -4.12
N TYR A 251 -21.60 4.24 -4.62
CA TYR A 251 -20.25 3.79 -4.29
C TYR A 251 -19.18 4.82 -4.73
N GLY A 252 -19.31 5.37 -5.93
CA GLY A 252 -18.42 6.43 -6.41
C GLY A 252 -18.46 7.68 -5.51
N ALA A 253 -19.65 8.08 -5.05
CA ALA A 253 -19.81 9.19 -4.10
C ALA A 253 -19.15 8.87 -2.75
N MET A 254 -19.27 7.64 -2.25
CA MET A 254 -18.61 7.20 -1.00
C MET A 254 -17.08 7.23 -1.12
N ALA A 255 -16.53 6.79 -2.25
CA ALA A 255 -15.11 6.90 -2.53
C ALA A 255 -14.64 8.37 -2.58
N ALA A 256 -15.46 9.28 -3.14
CA ALA A 256 -15.17 10.71 -3.13
C ALA A 256 -15.21 11.29 -1.71
N VAL A 257 -16.17 10.90 -0.87
CA VAL A 257 -16.24 11.30 0.55
C VAL A 257 -14.96 10.88 1.29
N ASN A 258 -14.53 9.63 1.14
CA ASN A 258 -13.26 9.16 1.70
C ASN A 258 -12.09 10.03 1.24
N ALA A 259 -11.95 10.23 -0.08
CA ALA A 259 -10.85 11.02 -0.64
C ALA A 259 -10.81 12.45 -0.07
N VAL A 260 -11.96 13.11 0.06
CA VAL A 260 -12.07 14.45 0.65
C VAL A 260 -11.63 14.44 2.12
N ILE A 261 -12.11 13.48 2.91
CA ILE A 261 -11.74 13.35 4.33
C ILE A 261 -10.24 13.13 4.46
N VAL A 262 -9.65 12.21 3.71
CA VAL A 262 -8.22 11.92 3.77
C VAL A 262 -7.39 13.13 3.34
N VAL A 263 -7.73 13.76 2.21
CA VAL A 263 -7.00 14.91 1.69
C VAL A 263 -7.02 16.09 2.67
N LEU A 264 -8.17 16.35 3.29
CA LEU A 264 -8.31 17.49 4.19
C LEU A 264 -7.80 17.21 5.61
N LEU A 265 -8.10 16.04 6.16
CA LEU A 265 -7.86 15.76 7.58
C LEU A 265 -6.53 15.07 7.86
N GLN A 266 -5.93 14.33 6.93
CA GLN A 266 -4.71 13.57 7.21
C GLN A 266 -3.54 14.47 7.64
N PRO A 267 -3.24 15.61 7.01
CA PRO A 267 -2.18 16.50 7.48
C PRO A 267 -2.43 17.05 8.89
N LEU A 268 -3.68 17.37 9.20
CA LEU A 268 -4.09 17.86 10.52
C LEU A 268 -3.94 16.78 11.58
N ALA A 269 -4.50 15.59 11.34
CA ALA A 269 -4.41 14.46 12.26
C ALA A 269 -2.94 14.05 12.49
N THR A 270 -2.13 13.98 11.43
CA THR A 270 -0.69 13.70 11.55
C THR A 270 0.00 14.69 12.48
N SER A 271 -0.36 15.99 12.43
CA SER A 271 0.23 17.01 13.30
C SER A 271 -0.21 16.88 14.76
N LEU A 272 -1.49 16.64 14.97
CA LEU A 272 -2.07 16.53 16.32
C LEU A 272 -1.61 15.26 17.03
N LEU A 273 -1.57 14.14 16.29
CA LEU A 273 -1.25 12.82 16.83
C LEU A 273 0.25 12.54 16.89
N ALA A 274 1.11 13.37 16.29
CA ALA A 274 2.56 13.18 16.26
C ALA A 274 3.23 13.13 17.66
N ARG A 275 2.57 13.71 18.67
CA ARG A 275 3.05 13.74 20.05
C ARG A 275 2.57 12.56 20.91
N LEU A 276 1.62 11.78 20.38
CA LEU A 276 1.03 10.65 21.10
C LEU A 276 1.82 9.36 20.83
N PRO A 277 1.79 8.40 21.75
CA PRO A 277 2.40 7.09 21.54
C PRO A 277 1.78 6.39 20.32
N GLN A 278 2.62 5.87 19.42
CA GLN A 278 2.18 5.32 18.13
C GLN A 278 1.23 4.13 18.24
N LEU A 279 1.50 3.18 19.15
CA LEU A 279 0.69 1.96 19.28
C LEU A 279 -0.73 2.20 19.81
N PRO A 280 -0.96 3.03 20.85
CA PRO A 280 -2.31 3.41 21.24
C PRO A 280 -3.08 4.14 20.13
N VAL A 281 -2.43 5.03 19.37
CA VAL A 281 -3.03 5.71 18.21
C VAL A 281 -3.37 4.72 17.12
N GLN A 282 -2.46 3.79 16.79
CA GLN A 282 -2.69 2.70 15.85
C GLN A 282 -3.90 1.84 16.26
N ALA A 283 -4.00 1.46 17.53
CA ALA A 283 -5.11 0.67 18.05
C ALA A 283 -6.44 1.43 17.96
N ALA A 284 -6.46 2.71 18.36
CA ALA A 284 -7.66 3.55 18.26
C ALA A 284 -8.15 3.71 16.82
N GLY A 285 -7.23 3.96 15.88
CA GLY A 285 -7.58 4.03 14.46
C GLY A 285 -8.04 2.68 13.89
N SER A 286 -7.45 1.56 14.34
CA SER A 286 -7.90 0.21 13.97
C SER A 286 -9.33 -0.07 14.44
N VAL A 287 -9.69 0.39 15.65
CA VAL A 287 -11.07 0.31 16.16
C VAL A 287 -12.02 1.13 15.28
N LEU A 288 -11.66 2.36 14.94
CA LEU A 288 -12.47 3.21 14.06
C LEU A 288 -12.69 2.56 12.68
N ILE A 289 -11.63 1.98 12.09
CA ILE A 289 -11.76 1.25 10.82
C ILE A 289 -12.72 0.07 10.98
N ALA A 290 -12.52 -0.76 12.02
CA ALA A 290 -13.35 -1.95 12.24
C ALA A 290 -14.83 -1.61 12.48
N VAL A 291 -15.08 -0.60 13.30
CA VAL A 291 -16.46 -0.11 13.57
C VAL A 291 -17.06 0.48 12.31
N GLY A 292 -16.33 1.35 11.60
CA GLY A 292 -16.81 1.96 10.36
C GLY A 292 -17.16 0.91 9.30
N VAL A 293 -16.28 -0.08 9.10
CA VAL A 293 -16.54 -1.19 8.16
C VAL A 293 -17.73 -2.03 8.60
N ALA A 294 -17.89 -2.32 9.90
CA ALA A 294 -19.02 -3.07 10.41
C ALA A 294 -20.37 -2.31 10.25
N LEU A 295 -20.35 -0.97 10.37
CA LEU A 295 -21.53 -0.14 10.11
C LEU A 295 -22.04 -0.27 8.67
N THR A 296 -21.20 -0.67 7.72
CA THR A 296 -21.65 -1.01 6.35
C THR A 296 -22.71 -2.10 6.37
N GLY A 297 -22.62 -3.07 7.29
CA GLY A 297 -23.59 -4.15 7.43
C GLY A 297 -24.94 -3.75 8.02
N LEU A 298 -25.04 -2.55 8.55
CA LEU A 298 -26.28 -1.96 9.09
C LEU A 298 -26.86 -0.87 8.17
N ALA A 299 -26.14 -0.54 7.09
CA ALA A 299 -26.52 0.51 6.16
C ALA A 299 -27.41 -0.07 5.04
N ASP A 300 -28.53 0.60 4.78
CA ASP A 300 -29.46 0.33 3.67
C ASP A 300 -29.78 1.59 2.84
N SER A 301 -29.19 2.72 3.23
CA SER A 301 -29.44 4.03 2.65
C SER A 301 -28.14 4.79 2.37
N ILE A 302 -28.21 5.79 1.49
CA ILE A 302 -27.05 6.66 1.18
C ILE A 302 -26.48 7.29 2.46
N ALA A 303 -27.33 7.72 3.39
CA ALA A 303 -26.91 8.31 4.65
C ALA A 303 -26.19 7.28 5.55
N GLY A 304 -26.69 6.05 5.63
CA GLY A 304 -26.08 4.96 6.38
C GLY A 304 -24.67 4.63 5.84
N TYR A 305 -24.52 4.49 4.52
CA TYR A 305 -23.22 4.29 3.89
C TYR A 305 -22.29 5.48 4.11
N ALA A 306 -22.80 6.72 4.04
CA ALA A 306 -21.97 7.90 4.30
C ALA A 306 -21.41 7.91 5.74
N VAL A 307 -22.24 7.56 6.74
CA VAL A 307 -21.80 7.43 8.15
C VAL A 307 -20.69 6.37 8.28
N SER A 308 -20.91 5.18 7.70
CA SER A 308 -19.90 4.12 7.67
C SER A 308 -18.56 4.63 7.10
N VAL A 309 -18.61 5.26 5.92
CA VAL A 309 -17.43 5.79 5.22
C VAL A 309 -16.73 6.86 6.04
N VAL A 310 -17.44 7.79 6.63
CA VAL A 310 -16.85 8.82 7.50
C VAL A 310 -16.10 8.19 8.66
N VAL A 311 -16.69 7.20 9.34
CA VAL A 311 -16.08 6.56 10.52
C VAL A 311 -14.78 5.82 10.15
N TRP A 312 -14.79 4.96 9.14
CA TRP A 312 -13.57 4.23 8.77
C TRP A 312 -12.52 5.14 8.12
N SER A 313 -12.93 6.20 7.39
CA SER A 313 -11.99 7.18 6.84
C SER A 313 -11.27 7.97 7.94
N LEU A 314 -11.96 8.32 9.03
CA LEU A 314 -11.32 8.91 10.21
C LEU A 314 -10.29 7.94 10.82
N GLY A 315 -10.62 6.64 10.88
CA GLY A 315 -9.67 5.61 11.31
C GLY A 315 -8.45 5.52 10.41
N GLU A 316 -8.62 5.55 9.08
CA GLU A 316 -7.53 5.58 8.09
C GLU A 316 -6.61 6.79 8.31
N VAL A 317 -7.19 7.98 8.49
CA VAL A 317 -6.45 9.21 8.77
C VAL A 317 -5.63 9.11 10.06
N VAL A 318 -6.18 8.48 11.09
CA VAL A 318 -5.51 8.29 12.40
C VAL A 318 -4.32 7.35 12.30
N VAL A 319 -4.42 6.22 11.58
CA VAL A 319 -3.32 5.23 11.45
C VAL A 319 -2.27 5.62 10.42
N ALA A 320 -2.47 6.70 9.66
CA ALA A 320 -1.62 7.07 8.55
C ALA A 320 -0.12 7.09 8.90
N GLY A 321 0.66 6.26 8.23
CA GLY A 321 2.11 6.17 8.35
C GLY A 321 2.63 5.46 9.61
N ILE A 322 1.78 5.09 10.58
CA ILE A 322 2.23 4.52 11.87
C ILE A 322 2.82 3.11 11.67
N ALA A 323 2.08 2.21 11.03
CA ALA A 323 2.54 0.83 10.84
C ALA A 323 3.86 0.76 10.06
N ALA A 324 3.98 1.52 8.98
CA ALA A 324 5.22 1.60 8.19
C ALA A 324 6.39 2.16 9.00
N ALA A 325 6.15 3.18 9.83
CA ALA A 325 7.16 3.75 10.72
C ALA A 325 7.61 2.75 11.79
N LEU A 326 6.67 2.02 12.40
CA LEU A 326 6.98 0.97 13.37
C LEU A 326 7.86 -0.12 12.75
N VAL A 327 7.49 -0.62 11.58
CA VAL A 327 8.29 -1.62 10.84
C VAL A 327 9.68 -1.09 10.52
N ALA A 328 9.80 0.16 10.08
CA ALA A 328 11.09 0.80 9.80
C ALA A 328 11.94 1.00 11.06
N ASN A 329 11.33 1.28 12.22
CA ASN A 329 12.03 1.45 13.49
C ASN A 329 12.52 0.13 14.09
N LEU A 330 11.87 -0.99 13.76
CA LEU A 330 12.30 -2.33 14.16
C LEU A 330 13.41 -2.89 13.25
N ALA A 331 13.54 -2.38 12.04
CA ALA A 331 14.44 -2.90 11.03
C ALA A 331 15.90 -2.52 11.29
N PRO A 332 16.86 -3.48 11.22
CA PRO A 332 18.27 -3.16 11.09
C PRO A 332 18.52 -2.28 9.84
N ALA A 333 19.55 -1.43 9.88
CA ALA A 333 19.82 -0.47 8.81
C ALA A 333 20.05 -1.14 7.44
N ASP A 334 20.68 -2.30 7.44
CA ASP A 334 21.00 -3.12 6.26
C ASP A 334 19.83 -3.99 5.76
N ALA A 335 18.74 -4.06 6.52
CA ALA A 335 17.58 -4.91 6.22
C ALA A 335 16.26 -4.13 6.04
N ARG A 336 16.28 -2.79 6.04
CA ARG A 336 15.07 -1.96 5.93
C ARG A 336 14.23 -2.25 4.70
N GLY A 337 14.87 -2.54 3.56
CA GLY A 337 14.17 -2.94 2.34
C GLY A 337 13.39 -4.23 2.53
N ARG A 338 14.00 -5.25 3.12
CA ARG A 338 13.37 -6.56 3.38
C ARG A 338 12.22 -6.45 4.39
N TYR A 339 12.37 -5.63 5.45
CA TYR A 339 11.29 -5.38 6.42
C TYR A 339 10.11 -4.65 5.77
N GLN A 340 10.38 -3.62 4.98
CA GLN A 340 9.33 -2.93 4.23
C GLN A 340 8.73 -3.82 3.13
N GLY A 341 9.53 -4.67 2.50
CA GLY A 341 9.06 -5.68 1.57
C GLY A 341 8.07 -6.66 2.20
N ALA A 342 8.39 -7.16 3.40
CA ALA A 342 7.48 -8.02 4.16
C ALA A 342 6.17 -7.30 4.55
N PHE A 343 6.26 -6.03 4.95
CA PHE A 343 5.08 -5.22 5.25
C PHE A 343 4.21 -4.99 3.99
N GLN A 344 4.82 -4.66 2.86
CA GLN A 344 4.09 -4.49 1.60
C GLN A 344 3.51 -5.82 1.08
N TRP A 345 4.21 -6.93 1.31
CA TRP A 345 3.67 -8.26 1.02
C TRP A 345 2.41 -8.55 1.85
N THR A 346 2.40 -8.14 3.12
CA THR A 346 1.22 -8.25 4.00
C THR A 346 0.02 -7.48 3.41
N TRP A 347 0.23 -6.30 2.81
CA TRP A 347 -0.79 -5.57 2.05
C TRP A 347 -1.35 -6.39 0.88
N GLY A 348 -0.46 -6.97 0.08
CA GLY A 348 -0.86 -7.81 -1.06
C GLY A 348 -1.69 -9.00 -0.64
N VAL A 349 -1.27 -9.71 0.41
CA VAL A 349 -2.00 -10.87 0.98
C VAL A 349 -3.35 -10.44 1.53
N ALA A 350 -3.41 -9.36 2.29
CA ALA A 350 -4.65 -8.85 2.88
C ALA A 350 -5.68 -8.50 1.80
N ARG A 351 -5.26 -7.79 0.75
CA ARG A 351 -6.12 -7.42 -0.37
C ARG A 351 -6.59 -8.64 -1.18
N PHE A 352 -5.68 -9.58 -1.44
CA PHE A 352 -6.03 -10.82 -2.12
C PHE A 352 -7.04 -11.64 -1.31
N THR A 353 -6.83 -11.77 -0.01
CA THR A 353 -7.73 -12.50 0.88
C THR A 353 -9.09 -11.79 0.99
N ALA A 354 -9.13 -10.46 1.00
CA ALA A 354 -10.39 -9.72 0.99
C ALA A 354 -11.17 -9.95 -0.32
N LEU A 355 -10.48 -9.94 -1.46
CA LEU A 355 -11.10 -10.15 -2.76
C LEU A 355 -11.62 -11.58 -2.94
N THR A 356 -10.94 -12.58 -2.42
CA THR A 356 -11.32 -13.99 -2.57
C THR A 356 -12.14 -14.48 -1.38
N GLY A 357 -11.53 -14.54 -0.20
CA GLY A 357 -12.16 -15.04 1.03
C GLY A 357 -13.25 -14.10 1.56
N GLY A 358 -13.05 -12.78 1.47
CA GLY A 358 -14.06 -11.81 1.89
C GLY A 358 -15.32 -11.88 1.04
N VAL A 359 -15.18 -11.93 -0.29
CA VAL A 359 -16.32 -12.08 -1.22
C VAL A 359 -16.98 -13.45 -1.05
N ALA A 360 -16.20 -14.53 -0.91
CA ALA A 360 -16.75 -15.85 -0.67
C ALA A 360 -17.55 -15.89 0.64
N LEU A 361 -17.03 -15.32 1.71
CA LEU A 361 -17.73 -15.24 3.01
C LEU A 361 -19.04 -14.45 2.90
N TYR A 362 -19.01 -13.30 2.19
CA TYR A 362 -20.17 -12.48 1.92
C TYR A 362 -21.27 -13.25 1.18
N SER A 363 -20.90 -13.98 0.11
CA SER A 363 -21.86 -14.65 -0.77
C SER A 363 -22.36 -15.99 -0.23
N THR A 364 -21.55 -16.72 0.56
CA THR A 364 -21.90 -18.08 1.03
C THR A 364 -22.52 -18.09 2.43
N LEU A 365 -21.99 -17.32 3.37
CA LEU A 365 -22.45 -17.26 4.76
C LEU A 365 -23.26 -16.00 5.06
N GLY A 366 -23.32 -15.09 4.11
CA GLY A 366 -24.11 -13.86 4.18
C GLY A 366 -23.35 -12.63 4.66
N PRO A 367 -23.84 -11.44 4.29
CA PRO A 367 -23.21 -10.15 4.60
C PRO A 367 -22.93 -9.94 6.10
N ALA A 368 -23.89 -10.30 6.96
CA ALA A 368 -23.76 -10.11 8.40
C ALA A 368 -22.55 -10.81 8.98
N VAL A 369 -22.27 -12.06 8.54
CA VAL A 369 -21.09 -12.82 9.01
C VAL A 369 -19.80 -12.09 8.65
N LEU A 370 -19.69 -11.56 7.44
CA LEU A 370 -18.51 -10.79 7.02
C LEU A 370 -18.32 -9.55 7.89
N TRP A 371 -19.34 -8.73 8.04
CA TRP A 371 -19.22 -7.45 8.76
C TRP A 371 -18.92 -7.63 10.24
N TRP A 372 -19.59 -8.58 10.91
CA TRP A 372 -19.32 -8.87 12.32
C TRP A 372 -17.98 -9.55 12.53
N SER A 373 -17.53 -10.43 11.62
CA SER A 373 -16.18 -11.01 11.70
C SER A 373 -15.08 -9.96 11.50
N ALA A 374 -15.30 -8.98 10.62
CA ALA A 374 -14.41 -7.84 10.44
C ALA A 374 -14.33 -6.98 11.72
N LEU A 375 -15.46 -6.72 12.39
CA LEU A 375 -15.46 -6.02 13.68
C LEU A 375 -14.68 -6.78 14.74
N VAL A 376 -14.98 -8.06 14.95
CA VAL A 376 -14.31 -8.89 15.96
C VAL A 376 -12.83 -9.00 15.67
N GLY A 377 -12.44 -9.26 14.42
CA GLY A 377 -11.04 -9.33 13.99
C GLY A 377 -10.31 -8.01 14.21
N GLY A 378 -10.93 -6.89 13.83
CA GLY A 378 -10.34 -5.56 14.01
C GLY A 378 -10.18 -5.17 15.49
N LEU A 379 -11.18 -5.45 16.35
CA LEU A 379 -11.08 -5.21 17.79
C LEU A 379 -10.02 -6.11 18.43
N ALA A 380 -9.98 -7.40 18.08
CA ALA A 380 -8.98 -8.34 18.58
C ALA A 380 -7.56 -7.88 18.22
N THR A 381 -7.33 -7.39 16.99
CA THR A 381 -6.02 -6.86 16.59
C THR A 381 -5.67 -5.58 17.31
N ALA A 382 -6.62 -4.70 17.59
CA ALA A 382 -6.39 -3.49 18.37
C ALA A 382 -5.92 -3.84 19.80
N VAL A 383 -6.60 -4.77 20.46
CA VAL A 383 -6.22 -5.27 21.80
C VAL A 383 -4.86 -5.93 21.78
N ALA A 384 -4.60 -6.83 20.79
CA ALA A 384 -3.31 -7.51 20.65
C ALA A 384 -2.16 -6.52 20.38
N THR A 385 -2.40 -5.49 19.57
CA THR A 385 -1.42 -4.42 19.31
C THR A 385 -1.08 -3.67 20.59
N LEU A 386 -2.07 -3.33 21.43
CA LEU A 386 -1.85 -2.71 22.72
C LEU A 386 -1.08 -3.60 23.69
N ALA A 387 -1.36 -4.90 23.71
CA ALA A 387 -0.64 -5.87 24.56
C ALA A 387 0.86 -5.96 24.19
N LEU A 388 1.22 -5.68 22.95
CA LEU A 388 2.62 -5.66 22.48
C LEU A 388 3.34 -4.32 22.75
N ARG A 389 2.63 -3.31 23.27
CA ARG A 389 3.15 -1.95 23.44
C ARG A 389 4.52 -1.92 24.15
N HIS A 390 4.63 -2.51 25.32
CA HIS A 390 5.87 -2.48 26.10
C HIS A 390 7.05 -3.18 25.39
N ARG A 391 6.79 -4.25 24.64
CA ARG A 391 7.84 -4.96 23.88
C ARG A 391 8.36 -4.10 22.73
N VAL A 392 7.48 -3.42 22.01
CA VAL A 392 7.84 -2.55 20.89
C VAL A 392 8.58 -1.32 21.40
N GLU A 393 8.05 -0.62 22.41
CA GLU A 393 8.66 0.58 23.00
C GLU A 393 10.07 0.28 23.53
N ARG A 394 10.25 -0.83 24.25
CA ARG A 394 11.57 -1.26 24.77
C ARG A 394 12.57 -1.51 23.64
N ARG A 395 12.15 -2.22 22.58
CA ARG A 395 13.05 -2.51 21.45
C ARG A 395 13.40 -1.27 20.66
N THR A 396 12.44 -0.38 20.44
CA THR A 396 12.67 0.88 19.73
C THR A 396 13.61 1.79 20.54
N ALA A 397 13.47 1.84 21.86
CA ALA A 397 14.37 2.60 22.73
C ALA A 397 15.81 2.07 22.69
N LEU A 398 15.99 0.74 22.70
CA LEU A 398 17.32 0.11 22.57
C LEU A 398 17.96 0.41 21.21
N ALA A 399 17.17 0.40 20.13
CA ALA A 399 17.66 0.72 18.78
C ALA A 399 18.04 2.20 18.58
N LEU A 400 17.53 3.10 19.43
CA LEU A 400 17.87 4.53 19.43
C LEU A 400 19.10 4.84 20.29
N ALA A 401 19.44 3.97 21.23
CA ALA A 401 20.58 4.12 22.13
C ALA A 401 21.89 3.48 21.59
N ALA A 402 21.78 2.63 20.56
CA ALA A 402 22.88 1.99 19.84
C ALA A 402 23.26 2.77 18.58
#